data_5a2e9688adb9d46706126427bf200e81
#
_entry.id   5a2e9688adb9d46706126427bf200e81
#
_cell.length_a   1.000
_cell.length_b   1.000
_cell.length_c   1.000
_cell.angle_alpha   90.00
_cell.angle_beta   90.00
_cell.angle_gamma   90.00
#
_symmetry.space_group_name_H-M   'P 1'
#
loop_
_entity.id
_entity.type
_entity.pdbx_description
1 polymer ?
#
loop_
_entity_poly.entity_id
_entity_poly.type
_entity_poly.pdbx_seq_one_letter_code
_entity_poly.pdbx_strand_id
1 'polypeptide(L)'
;MTTPYHPPRKHSVEIAGHKTSISLEPLFWEILRAAAKLEGVPVNALVARIDAERIASPTPPGLASAIRLWLVGWLASRMQQT
;
A
#
# COMPACT_ATOMS: atom_id res chain seq x y z
N MET A 1 -14.76 4.19 -18.38
CA MET A 1 -14.16 3.38 -17.31
C MET A 1 -12.71 3.07 -17.66
N THR A 2 -11.80 3.36 -16.74
CA THR A 2 -10.39 3.12 -16.96
C THR A 2 -10.07 1.63 -16.82
N THR A 3 -9.23 1.12 -17.72
CA THR A 3 -8.75 -0.27 -17.61
C THR A 3 -7.81 -0.39 -16.41
N PRO A 4 -7.81 -1.54 -15.69
CA PRO A 4 -6.85 -1.76 -14.61
C PRO A 4 -5.44 -2.06 -15.13
N TYR A 5 -5.30 -2.35 -16.41
CA TYR A 5 -4.02 -2.70 -17.01
C TYR A 5 -3.22 -1.45 -17.36
N HIS A 6 -2.47 -0.97 -16.39
CA HIS A 6 -1.71 0.26 -16.53
C HIS A 6 -0.35 0.09 -15.86
N PRO A 7 0.73 0.62 -16.46
CA PRO A 7 2.05 0.53 -15.84
C PRO A 7 2.08 1.20 -14.47
N PRO A 8 3.00 0.79 -13.60
CA PRO A 8 3.16 1.43 -12.31
C PRO A 8 3.43 2.92 -12.43
N ARG A 9 2.89 3.69 -11.50
CA ARG A 9 3.18 5.12 -11.35
C ARG A 9 4.00 5.35 -10.11
N LYS A 10 5.02 6.19 -10.24
CA LYS A 10 5.92 6.50 -9.15
C LYS A 10 5.44 7.75 -8.40
N HIS A 11 5.30 7.62 -7.09
CA HIS A 11 5.01 8.76 -6.21
C HIS A 11 5.96 8.74 -5.03
N SER A 12 6.31 9.92 -4.53
CA SER A 12 7.09 10.05 -3.31
C SER A 12 6.17 9.98 -2.11
N VAL A 13 6.54 9.17 -1.13
CA VAL A 13 5.81 9.05 0.13
C VAL A 13 6.81 9.27 1.26
N GLU A 14 6.44 10.07 2.25
CA GLU A 14 7.32 10.32 3.39
C GLU A 14 7.11 9.23 4.44
N ILE A 15 8.20 8.53 4.76
CA ILE A 15 8.20 7.44 5.75
C ILE A 15 9.28 7.75 6.77
N ALA A 16 8.87 7.91 8.04
CA ALA A 16 9.80 8.17 9.15
C ALA A 16 10.76 9.33 8.84
N GLY A 17 10.25 10.41 8.24
CA GLY A 17 11.04 11.59 7.93
C GLY A 17 11.84 11.51 6.64
N HIS A 18 11.77 10.41 5.91
CA HIS A 18 12.48 10.24 4.64
C HIS A 18 11.51 10.11 3.48
N LYS A 19 11.83 10.75 2.36
CA LYS A 19 11.05 10.59 1.14
C LYS A 19 11.49 9.34 0.42
N THR A 20 10.53 8.47 0.12
CA THR A 20 10.76 7.21 -0.58
C THR A 20 9.92 7.18 -1.84
N SER A 21 10.54 6.87 -2.98
CA SER A 21 9.81 6.68 -4.24
C SER A 21 9.21 5.29 -4.27
N ILE A 22 7.90 5.22 -4.52
CA ILE A 22 7.18 3.96 -4.58
C ILE A 22 6.46 3.89 -5.92
N SER A 23 6.61 2.77 -6.62
CA SER A 23 5.93 2.54 -7.90
C SER A 23 4.83 1.52 -7.71
N LEU A 24 3.59 1.95 -7.91
CA LEU A 24 2.41 1.10 -7.84
C LEU A 24 1.51 1.39 -9.02
N GLU A 25 0.85 0.38 -9.51
CA GLU A 25 -0.18 0.56 -10.53
C GLU A 25 -1.26 1.50 -10.01
N PRO A 26 -1.88 2.31 -10.87
CA PRO A 26 -2.91 3.26 -10.43
C PRO A 26 -4.02 2.63 -9.59
N LEU A 27 -4.40 1.40 -9.92
CA LEU A 27 -5.42 0.67 -9.15
C LEU A 27 -4.97 0.48 -7.70
N PHE A 28 -3.71 0.12 -7.49
CA PHE A 28 -3.19 -0.06 -6.13
C PHE A 28 -3.08 1.28 -5.39
N TRP A 29 -2.77 2.38 -6.09
CA TRP A 29 -2.80 3.70 -5.45
C TRP A 29 -4.21 4.06 -4.99
N GLU A 30 -5.23 3.76 -5.79
CA GLU A 30 -6.63 4.00 -5.43
C GLU A 30 -7.02 3.18 -4.20
N ILE A 31 -6.68 1.88 -4.18
CA ILE A 31 -7.00 1.00 -3.06
C ILE A 31 -6.26 1.47 -1.79
N LEU A 32 -5.00 1.87 -1.94
CA LEU A 32 -4.21 2.36 -0.82
C LEU A 32 -4.85 3.60 -0.20
N ARG A 33 -5.29 4.55 -1.02
CA ARG A 33 -5.96 5.76 -0.53
C ARG A 33 -7.27 5.41 0.16
N ALA A 34 -8.04 4.48 -0.41
CA ALA A 34 -9.29 4.05 0.18
C ALA A 34 -9.06 3.36 1.52
N ALA A 35 -8.06 2.49 1.58
CA ALA A 35 -7.71 1.79 2.83
C ALA A 35 -7.30 2.78 3.92
N ALA A 36 -6.45 3.76 3.58
CA ALA A 36 -6.01 4.78 4.53
C ALA A 36 -7.21 5.55 5.08
N LYS A 37 -8.13 5.94 4.21
CA LYS A 37 -9.34 6.66 4.61
C LYS A 37 -10.18 5.83 5.57
N LEU A 38 -10.38 4.54 5.26
CA LEU A 38 -11.19 3.66 6.11
C LEU A 38 -10.48 3.34 7.44
N GLU A 39 -9.15 3.32 7.44
CA GLU A 39 -8.37 3.14 8.67
C GLU A 39 -8.25 4.44 9.46
N GLY A 40 -8.67 5.56 8.90
CA GLY A 40 -8.63 6.85 9.59
C GLY A 40 -7.24 7.46 9.70
N VAL A 41 -6.34 7.13 8.78
CA VAL A 41 -4.95 7.63 8.81
C VAL A 41 -4.55 8.19 7.44
N PRO A 42 -3.54 9.08 7.41
CA PRO A 42 -2.99 9.53 6.11
C PRO A 42 -2.29 8.38 5.39
N VAL A 43 -2.17 8.49 4.07
CA VAL A 43 -1.51 7.46 3.26
C VAL A 43 -0.09 7.18 3.75
N ASN A 44 0.69 8.23 4.06
CA ASN A 44 2.07 8.04 4.51
C ASN A 44 2.13 7.28 5.84
N ALA A 45 1.17 7.48 6.73
CA ALA A 45 1.13 6.74 8.00
C ALA A 45 0.80 5.27 7.77
N LEU A 46 -0.13 4.98 6.84
CA LEU A 46 -0.44 3.59 6.51
C LEU A 46 0.76 2.91 5.85
N VAL A 47 1.44 3.58 4.93
CA VAL A 47 2.64 3.05 4.29
C VAL A 47 3.74 2.78 5.33
N ALA A 48 3.92 3.70 6.29
CA ALA A 48 4.91 3.49 7.37
C ALA A 48 4.58 2.25 8.20
N ARG A 49 3.30 2.02 8.48
CA ARG A 49 2.86 0.82 9.21
C ARG A 49 3.16 -0.45 8.42
N ILE A 50 2.87 -0.44 7.13
CA ILE A 50 3.15 -1.58 6.24
C ILE A 50 4.67 -1.83 6.17
N ASP A 51 5.46 -0.76 6.08
CA ASP A 51 6.91 -0.87 6.02
C ASP A 51 7.48 -1.48 7.30
N ALA A 52 6.95 -1.10 8.46
CA ALA A 52 7.36 -1.67 9.74
C ALA A 52 7.07 -3.18 9.79
N GLU A 53 5.91 -3.61 9.30
CA GLU A 53 5.57 -5.03 9.22
C GLU A 53 6.49 -5.76 8.25
N ARG A 54 6.80 -5.13 7.11
CA ARG A 54 7.71 -5.68 6.12
C ARG A 54 9.08 -5.96 6.72
N ILE A 55 9.64 -4.98 7.41
CA ILE A 55 10.97 -5.08 8.01
C ILE A 55 11.03 -6.18 9.07
N ALA A 56 9.94 -6.39 9.79
CA ALA A 56 9.85 -7.42 10.81
C ALA A 56 9.75 -8.82 10.23
N SER A 57 9.51 -8.96 8.93
CA SER A 57 9.43 -10.26 8.27
C SER A 57 10.80 -10.92 8.19
N PRO A 58 10.89 -12.27 8.33
CA PRO A 58 12.18 -12.98 8.21
C PRO A 58 12.85 -12.79 6.85
N THR A 59 12.04 -12.67 5.78
CA THR A 59 12.55 -12.43 4.41
C THR A 59 11.76 -11.27 3.80
N PRO A 60 12.12 -10.02 4.17
CA PRO A 60 11.31 -8.88 3.73
C PRO A 60 11.30 -8.72 2.21
N PRO A 61 10.11 -8.60 1.59
CA PRO A 61 10.02 -8.25 0.18
C PRO A 61 10.31 -6.75 0.00
N GLY A 62 10.39 -6.30 -1.26
CA GLY A 62 10.46 -4.88 -1.53
C GLY A 62 9.20 -4.17 -1.04
N LEU A 63 9.29 -2.87 -0.82
CA LEU A 63 8.17 -2.10 -0.25
C LEU A 63 6.93 -2.12 -1.14
N ALA A 64 7.09 -1.95 -2.46
CA ALA A 64 5.94 -1.98 -3.36
C ALA A 64 5.24 -3.34 -3.30
N SER A 65 6.00 -4.43 -3.27
CA SER A 65 5.43 -5.78 -3.14
C SER A 65 4.70 -5.94 -1.80
N ALA A 66 5.29 -5.43 -0.72
CA ALA A 66 4.67 -5.49 0.60
C ALA A 66 3.34 -4.75 0.62
N ILE A 67 3.28 -3.57 -0.01
CA ILE A 67 2.05 -2.79 -0.09
C ILE A 67 0.98 -3.58 -0.84
N ARG A 68 1.32 -4.15 -1.99
CA ARG A 68 0.37 -4.95 -2.76
C ARG A 68 -0.16 -6.13 -1.96
N LEU A 69 0.73 -6.85 -1.29
CA LEU A 69 0.34 -8.00 -0.47
C LEU A 69 -0.56 -7.59 0.69
N TRP A 70 -0.20 -6.49 1.36
CA TRP A 70 -1.02 -5.97 2.46
C TRP A 70 -2.41 -5.57 1.99
N LEU A 71 -2.49 -4.87 0.85
CA LEU A 71 -3.77 -4.41 0.32
C LEU A 71 -4.67 -5.58 -0.11
N VAL A 72 -4.08 -6.60 -0.73
CA VAL A 72 -4.86 -7.80 -1.11
C VAL A 72 -5.37 -8.51 0.14
N GLY A 73 -4.54 -8.64 1.17
CA GLY A 73 -4.96 -9.23 2.44
C GLY A 73 -6.05 -8.41 3.12
N TRP A 74 -5.94 -7.08 3.08
CA TRP A 74 -6.94 -6.18 3.64
C TRP A 74 -8.28 -6.34 2.94
N LEU A 75 -8.26 -6.38 1.59
CA LEU A 75 -9.48 -6.59 0.80
C LEU A 75 -10.11 -7.96 1.08
N ALA A 76 -9.29 -9.00 1.11
CA ALA A 76 -9.78 -10.36 1.38
C ALA A 76 -10.43 -10.46 2.76
N SER A 77 -9.83 -9.80 3.75
CA SER A 77 -10.38 -9.76 5.10
C SER A 77 -11.76 -9.08 5.12
N ARG A 78 -11.92 -7.99 4.36
CA ARG A 78 -13.20 -7.29 4.28
C ARG A 78 -14.27 -8.15 3.60
N MET A 79 -13.90 -8.96 2.63
CA MET A 79 -14.84 -9.85 1.95
C MET A 79 -15.38 -10.93 2.88
N GLN A 80 -14.65 -11.30 3.91
CA GLN A 80 -15.08 -12.32 4.87
C GLN A 80 -15.99 -11.77 5.96
N GLN A 81 -16.23 -10.47 5.98
CA GLN A 81 -17.04 -9.81 7.01
C GLN A 81 -18.52 -9.71 6.64
N THR A 82 -18.91 -10.22 5.50
CA THR A 82 -20.30 -10.19 5.05
C THR A 82 -21.08 -11.40 5.51
#